data_b6b64d757a677c492d08847c744e0384
#
_entry.id   b6b64d757a677c492d08847c744e0384
#
_cell.length_a   1.000
_cell.length_b   1.000
_cell.length_c   1.000
_cell.angle_alpha   90.00
_cell.angle_beta   90.00
_cell.angle_gamma   90.00
#
_symmetry.space_group_name_H-M   'P 1'
#
loop_
_entity.id
_entity.type
_entity.pdbx_description
1 polymer ?
#
loop_
_entity_poly.entity_id
_entity_poly.type
_entity_poly.pdbx_seq_one_letter_code
_entity_poly.pdbx_strand_id
1 'polypeptide(L)'
;GFCRDCGTPLFYDALAADHINVTLGSLDDPDDVRPVAQAGVESRLVWFAQLAKLPESESEDGEFGAARHIVVRASNRQHPDYDTGHWPPEDIP
;
A
#
# COMPACT_ATOMS: atom_id res chain seq x y z
N GLY A 1 -6.15 -12.22 -1.07
CA GLY A 1 -4.75 -12.46 -1.42
C GLY A 1 -3.81 -11.43 -0.84
N PHE A 2 -2.62 -11.83 -0.55
CA PHE A 2 -1.60 -10.96 0.04
C PHE A 2 -0.22 -11.34 -0.51
N CYS A 3 0.71 -10.39 -0.43
CA CYS A 3 2.09 -10.64 -0.82
C CYS A 3 2.79 -11.53 0.22
N ARG A 4 3.35 -12.63 -0.22
CA ARG A 4 4.05 -13.56 0.69
C ARG A 4 5.37 -13.01 1.24
N ASP A 5 5.95 -12.01 0.58
CA ASP A 5 7.24 -11.46 0.97
C ASP A 5 7.11 -10.32 1.99
N CYS A 6 6.06 -9.49 1.88
CA CYS A 6 5.86 -8.35 2.78
C CYS A 6 4.52 -8.36 3.51
N GLY A 7 3.60 -9.27 3.17
CA GLY A 7 2.30 -9.40 3.82
C GLY A 7 1.25 -8.36 3.39
N THR A 8 1.56 -7.48 2.44
CA THR A 8 0.62 -6.47 1.97
C THR A 8 -0.63 -7.12 1.39
N PRO A 9 -1.85 -6.76 1.83
CA PRO A 9 -3.07 -7.19 1.18
C PRO A 9 -3.12 -6.69 -0.26
N LEU A 10 -3.40 -7.58 -1.21
CA LEU A 10 -3.39 -7.24 -2.64
C LEU A 10 -4.78 -7.22 -3.23
N PHE A 11 -5.60 -8.21 -2.92
CA PHE A 11 -6.93 -8.32 -3.49
C PHE A 11 -7.87 -9.13 -2.61
N TYR A 12 -9.15 -8.92 -2.84
CA TYR A 12 -10.24 -9.69 -2.23
C TYR A 12 -11.10 -10.29 -3.34
N ASP A 13 -11.23 -11.62 -3.31
CA ASP A 13 -12.01 -12.39 -4.27
C ASP A 13 -13.15 -13.09 -3.52
N ALA A 14 -14.35 -12.52 -3.58
CA ALA A 14 -15.52 -13.12 -2.98
C ALA A 14 -16.03 -14.28 -3.84
N LEU A 15 -16.31 -15.43 -3.21
CA LEU A 15 -16.62 -16.67 -3.93
C LEU A 15 -17.83 -16.59 -4.88
N ALA A 16 -18.79 -15.72 -4.59
CA ALA A 16 -20.01 -15.57 -5.40
C ALA A 16 -20.00 -14.35 -6.32
N ALA A 17 -18.89 -13.61 -6.36
CA ALA A 17 -18.77 -12.39 -7.17
C ALA A 17 -18.15 -12.71 -8.53
N ASP A 18 -18.49 -11.89 -9.52
CA ASP A 18 -17.92 -11.96 -10.87
C ASP A 18 -16.73 -11.00 -11.06
N HIS A 19 -16.23 -10.42 -9.97
CA HIS A 19 -15.11 -9.47 -9.96
C HIS A 19 -14.26 -9.69 -8.72
N ILE A 20 -13.06 -9.12 -8.75
CA ILE A 20 -12.18 -9.04 -7.58
C ILE A 20 -11.98 -7.57 -7.19
N ASN A 21 -11.77 -7.33 -5.92
CA ASN A 21 -11.42 -6.03 -5.39
C ASN A 21 -9.91 -5.96 -5.18
N VAL A 22 -9.28 -4.92 -5.71
CA VAL A 22 -7.83 -4.71 -5.58
C VAL A 22 -7.58 -3.60 -4.58
N THR A 23 -6.61 -3.78 -3.70
CA THR A 23 -6.25 -2.74 -2.74
C THR A 23 -5.59 -1.56 -3.45
N LEU A 24 -5.99 -0.34 -3.10
CA LEU A 24 -5.50 0.88 -3.72
C LEU A 24 -3.98 1.02 -3.56
N GLY A 25 -3.46 0.70 -2.39
CA GLY A 25 -2.03 0.81 -2.09
C GLY A 25 -1.15 -0.16 -2.87
N SER A 26 -1.72 -1.19 -3.53
CA SER A 26 -0.98 -2.13 -4.36
C SER A 26 -0.83 -1.67 -5.81
N LEU A 27 -1.48 -0.58 -6.20
CA LEU A 27 -1.38 -0.02 -7.54
C LEU A 27 -0.08 0.78 -7.71
N ASP A 28 0.45 0.84 -8.93
CA ASP A 28 1.65 1.62 -9.23
C ASP A 28 1.44 3.12 -8.99
N ASP A 29 0.27 3.63 -9.42
CA ASP A 29 -0.10 5.03 -9.27
C ASP A 29 -1.43 5.16 -8.52
N PRO A 30 -1.45 4.99 -7.18
CA PRO A 30 -2.68 5.02 -6.41
C PRO A 30 -3.42 6.35 -6.46
N ASP A 31 -2.73 7.46 -6.72
CA ASP A 31 -3.35 8.78 -6.86
C ASP A 31 -4.24 8.91 -8.10
N ASP A 32 -4.08 8.04 -9.09
CA ASP A 32 -4.92 8.05 -10.30
C ASP A 32 -6.33 7.53 -10.03
N VAL A 33 -6.55 6.87 -8.90
CA VAL A 33 -7.85 6.34 -8.49
C VAL A 33 -8.35 7.12 -7.28
N ARG A 34 -9.51 7.73 -7.42
CA ARG A 34 -10.11 8.51 -6.33
C ARG A 34 -11.23 7.75 -5.67
N PRO A 35 -11.26 7.70 -4.33
CA PRO A 35 -12.39 7.13 -3.61
C PRO A 35 -13.68 7.87 -3.96
N VAL A 36 -14.78 7.14 -4.15
CA VAL A 36 -16.08 7.71 -4.49
C VAL A 36 -17.14 7.43 -3.43
N ALA A 37 -16.88 6.53 -2.49
CA ALA A 37 -17.81 6.17 -1.44
C ALA A 37 -17.10 5.53 -0.26
N GLN A 38 -17.76 5.53 0.89
CA GLN A 38 -17.34 4.80 2.07
C GLN A 38 -18.42 3.75 2.39
N ALA A 39 -18.00 2.51 2.58
CA ALA A 39 -18.87 1.42 2.97
C ALA A 39 -18.48 0.91 4.36
N GLY A 40 -19.41 0.22 5.04
CA GLY A 40 -19.15 -0.30 6.38
C GLY A 40 -18.99 0.77 7.44
N VAL A 41 -19.63 1.92 7.26
CA VAL A 41 -19.47 3.10 8.14
C VAL A 41 -19.93 2.85 9.57
N GLU A 42 -20.74 1.83 9.80
CA GLU A 42 -21.18 1.40 11.13
C GLU A 42 -20.01 0.93 12.01
N SER A 43 -18.93 0.49 11.38
CA SER A 43 -17.72 0.03 12.06
C SER A 43 -16.60 1.06 12.05
N ARG A 44 -16.87 2.24 11.51
CA ARG A 44 -15.85 3.31 11.41
C ARG A 44 -15.46 3.80 12.79
N LEU A 45 -14.14 3.90 13.02
CA LEU A 45 -13.60 4.39 14.29
C LEU A 45 -13.95 5.87 14.49
N VAL A 46 -14.24 6.24 15.73
CA VAL A 46 -14.69 7.60 16.08
C VAL A 46 -13.68 8.66 15.65
N TRP A 47 -12.40 8.38 15.78
CA TRP A 47 -11.32 9.33 15.46
C TRP A 47 -10.95 9.39 13.98
N PHE A 48 -11.52 8.54 13.13
CA PHE A 48 -11.16 8.47 11.71
C PHE A 48 -11.30 9.82 11.00
N ALA A 49 -12.38 10.55 11.26
CA ALA A 49 -12.62 11.86 10.66
C ALA A 49 -11.60 12.93 11.11
N GLN A 50 -10.82 12.66 12.14
CA GLN A 50 -9.84 13.61 12.69
C GLN A 50 -8.43 13.39 12.14
N LEU A 51 -8.19 12.33 11.35
CA LEU A 51 -6.85 12.00 10.87
C LEU A 51 -6.17 13.14 10.13
N ALA A 52 -6.90 13.85 9.27
CA ALA A 52 -6.37 14.96 8.49
C ALA A 52 -5.93 16.16 9.35
N LYS A 53 -6.34 16.22 10.61
CA LYS A 53 -6.03 17.31 11.56
C LYS A 53 -4.83 16.99 12.45
N LEU A 54 -4.31 15.77 12.40
CA LEU A 54 -3.15 15.40 13.18
C LEU A 54 -1.89 16.09 12.65
N PRO A 55 -0.89 16.34 13.53
CA PRO A 55 0.40 16.88 13.07
C PRO A 55 1.00 16.01 11.97
N GLU A 56 1.59 16.66 10.99
CA GLU A 56 2.17 16.00 9.82
C GLU A 56 3.69 16.03 9.89
N SER A 57 4.32 14.98 9.37
CA SER A 57 5.77 14.91 9.20
C SER A 57 6.09 14.09 7.96
N GLU A 58 7.20 14.43 7.30
CA GLU A 58 7.74 13.60 6.24
C GLU A 58 8.62 12.49 6.81
N SER A 59 8.87 11.44 6.02
CA SER A 59 9.66 10.28 6.47
C SER A 59 11.09 10.63 6.88
N GLU A 60 11.65 11.69 6.31
CA GLU A 60 13.02 12.12 6.54
C GLU A 60 13.13 13.31 7.51
N ASP A 61 12.04 13.69 8.17
CA ASP A 61 12.03 14.79 9.12
C ASP A 61 12.90 14.50 10.34
N GLY A 62 13.87 15.40 10.59
CA GLY A 62 14.79 15.30 11.70
C GLY A 62 15.86 14.23 11.49
N GLU A 63 16.89 14.27 12.34
CA GLU A 63 18.02 13.33 12.28
C GLU A 63 17.58 11.89 12.50
N PHE A 64 16.70 11.66 13.47
CA PHE A 64 16.18 10.33 13.77
C PHE A 64 15.35 9.78 12.60
N GLY A 65 14.49 10.62 12.00
CA GLY A 65 13.68 10.24 10.86
C GLY A 65 14.49 9.86 9.65
N ALA A 66 15.54 10.63 9.33
CA ALA A 66 16.44 10.34 8.22
C ALA A 66 17.17 9.00 8.40
N ALA A 67 17.71 8.74 9.58
CA ALA A 67 18.40 7.49 9.89
C ALA A 67 17.47 6.29 9.80
N ARG A 68 16.26 6.41 10.34
CA ARG A 68 15.24 5.37 10.30
C ARG A 68 14.80 5.06 8.87
N HIS A 69 14.63 6.09 8.06
CA HIS A 69 14.17 5.94 6.67
C HIS A 69 15.17 5.14 5.84
N ILE A 70 16.46 5.34 6.02
CA ILE A 70 17.52 4.57 5.36
C ILE A 70 17.37 3.07 5.68
N VAL A 71 17.16 2.72 6.94
CA VAL A 71 16.99 1.33 7.39
C VAL A 71 15.73 0.71 6.80
N VAL A 72 14.62 1.46 6.81
CA VAL A 72 13.34 1.00 6.26
C VAL A 72 13.46 0.71 4.77
N ARG A 73 14.06 1.62 4.01
CA ARG A 73 14.25 1.42 2.56
C ARG A 73 15.13 0.22 2.24
N ALA A 74 16.18 0.00 3.01
CA ALA A 74 17.08 -1.12 2.81
C ALA A 74 16.45 -2.48 3.11
N SER A 75 15.44 -2.53 3.96
CA SER A 75 14.85 -3.77 4.46
C SER A 75 13.46 -4.09 3.90
N ASN A 76 12.81 -3.19 3.17
CA ASN A 76 11.47 -3.47 2.66
C ASN A 76 11.51 -4.47 1.49
N ARG A 77 10.38 -5.19 1.30
CA ARG A 77 10.22 -6.20 0.25
C ARG A 77 9.03 -5.90 -0.67
N GLN A 78 8.67 -4.62 -0.77
CA GLN A 78 7.51 -4.19 -1.55
C GLN A 78 7.78 -4.14 -3.04
N HIS A 79 9.05 -4.06 -3.43
CA HIS A 79 9.47 -4.06 -4.84
C HIS A 79 10.53 -5.13 -5.06
N PRO A 80 10.47 -5.85 -6.19
CA PRO A 80 11.53 -6.78 -6.55
C PRO A 80 12.82 -6.03 -6.94
N ASP A 81 13.94 -6.72 -6.88
CA ASP A 81 15.27 -6.17 -7.21
C ASP A 81 15.56 -6.18 -8.72
N TYR A 82 14.53 -6.32 -9.54
CA TYR A 82 14.64 -6.34 -11.00
C TYR A 82 13.52 -5.53 -11.63
N ASP A 83 13.74 -5.12 -12.88
CA ASP A 83 12.75 -4.34 -13.64
C ASP A 83 11.50 -5.17 -13.94
N THR A 84 10.34 -4.63 -13.60
CA THR A 84 9.03 -5.24 -13.88
C THR A 84 8.27 -4.52 -15.02
N GLY A 85 8.91 -3.60 -15.72
CA GLY A 85 8.33 -2.90 -16.86
C GLY A 85 7.94 -3.82 -18.01
N HIS A 86 8.52 -5.02 -18.07
CA HIS A 86 8.19 -6.06 -19.02
C HIS A 86 7.67 -7.29 -18.28
N TRP A 87 6.45 -7.68 -18.53
CA TRP A 87 5.84 -8.83 -17.88
C TRP A 87 5.35 -9.85 -18.92
N PRO A 88 5.63 -11.15 -18.77
CA PRO A 88 6.47 -11.74 -17.73
C PRO A 88 7.95 -11.41 -17.94
N PRO A 89 8.75 -11.31 -16.85
CA PRO A 89 10.17 -11.07 -16.99
C PRO A 89 10.88 -12.26 -17.65
N GLU A 90 11.85 -11.97 -18.51
CA GLU A 90 12.60 -13.01 -19.24
C GLU A 90 13.55 -13.78 -18.31
N ASP A 91 14.12 -13.09 -17.33
CA ASP A 91 15.04 -13.68 -16.34
C ASP A 91 14.53 -13.36 -14.93
N ILE A 92 13.92 -14.36 -14.28
CA ILE A 92 13.55 -14.27 -12.86
C ILE A 92 14.68 -14.93 -12.05
N PRO A 93 15.35 -14.16 -11.17
CA PRO A 93 16.40 -14.72 -10.32
C PRO A 93 15.88 -15.75 -9.33
#